data_113da0989284c90c89746dd6203ec076
#
_entry.id   113da0989284c90c89746dd6203ec076
#
_cell.length_a   1.000
_cell.length_b   1.000
_cell.length_c   1.000
_cell.angle_alpha   90.00
_cell.angle_beta   90.00
_cell.angle_gamma   90.00
#
_symmetry.space_group_name_H-M   'P 1'
#
loop_
_entity.id
_entity.type
_entity.pdbx_description
1 polymer ?
#
loop_
_entity_poly.entity_id
_entity_poly.type
_entity_poly.pdbx_seq_one_letter_code
_entity_poly.pdbx_strand_id
1 'polypeptide(L)'
;EAGLPDGVINLIYVDGPTIGRICFNHREFAGVHFTGSTGVFNNMWETIGKNMPNYRSYPRIVGETGGKDFVMVHKSADPDVVATALLRGAFEYQGQKCSAASRAYIPSNIAEEVKKKLIAGVKSFKMGTVEDFTNFINAVIDEKSFINIKRYIDNAKKDPKAEIWVGGKCDSKNGWYVQPTVIQAKDPKYVSMCEEIFGPVLTVYVYPANNFEKTLELVDSTSPYALTGSIISQDRAAVEL
;
A
#
# COMPACT_ATOMS: atom_id res chain seq x y z
N GLU A 1 21.85 18.11 -24.01
CA GLU A 1 21.06 18.78 -25.06
C GLU A 1 20.27 19.97 -24.51
N ALA A 2 19.81 19.91 -23.22
CA ALA A 2 19.08 21.01 -22.57
C ALA A 2 19.98 22.12 -22.01
N GLY A 3 21.30 22.04 -22.20
CA GLY A 3 22.24 23.04 -21.72
C GLY A 3 22.61 22.97 -20.23
N LEU A 4 22.25 21.89 -19.55
CA LEU A 4 22.65 21.68 -18.15
C LEU A 4 24.16 21.40 -18.11
N PRO A 5 24.96 22.14 -17.29
CA PRO A 5 26.39 21.87 -17.15
C PRO A 5 26.67 20.46 -16.59
N ASP A 6 27.79 19.89 -17.00
CA ASP A 6 28.23 18.60 -16.46
C ASP A 6 28.42 18.65 -14.94
N GLY A 7 28.08 17.55 -14.27
CA GLY A 7 28.23 17.41 -12.82
C GLY A 7 27.14 18.04 -11.96
N VAL A 8 26.14 18.72 -12.57
CA VAL A 8 24.99 19.27 -11.81
C VAL A 8 24.04 18.16 -11.37
N ILE A 9 23.82 17.14 -12.21
CA ILE A 9 23.04 15.93 -11.86
C ILE A 9 23.94 14.73 -12.01
N ASN A 10 24.03 13.91 -10.96
CA ASN A 10 24.83 12.68 -10.94
C ASN A 10 23.96 11.51 -10.48
N LEU A 11 24.01 10.39 -11.21
CA LEU A 11 23.37 9.14 -10.83
C LEU A 11 24.42 8.19 -10.23
N ILE A 12 24.17 7.72 -9.02
CA ILE A 12 25.03 6.75 -8.34
C ILE A 12 24.20 5.56 -7.83
N TYR A 13 24.79 4.37 -7.88
CA TYR A 13 24.20 3.16 -7.31
C TYR A 13 24.98 2.78 -6.06
N VAL A 14 24.35 2.92 -4.91
CA VAL A 14 24.91 2.61 -3.60
C VAL A 14 23.80 2.24 -2.62
N ASP A 15 24.13 1.45 -1.60
CA ASP A 15 23.16 1.12 -0.56
C ASP A 15 22.75 2.37 0.26
N GLY A 16 21.50 2.36 0.71
CA GLY A 16 20.92 3.49 1.44
C GLY A 16 21.67 3.89 2.71
N PRO A 17 22.08 2.95 3.59
CA PRO A 17 22.88 3.28 4.78
C PRO A 17 24.20 3.97 4.46
N THR A 18 24.91 3.54 3.43
CA THR A 18 26.19 4.13 3.03
C THR A 18 26.01 5.56 2.52
N ILE A 19 25.07 5.80 1.60
CA ILE A 19 24.81 7.15 1.08
C ILE A 19 24.34 8.08 2.19
N GLY A 20 23.44 7.61 3.06
CA GLY A 20 22.93 8.39 4.20
C GLY A 20 24.07 8.80 5.15
N ARG A 21 24.93 7.85 5.52
CA ARG A 21 26.08 8.13 6.38
C ARG A 21 27.03 9.18 5.79
N ILE A 22 27.27 9.16 4.48
CA ILE A 22 28.17 10.12 3.82
C ILE A 22 27.49 11.47 3.66
N CYS A 23 26.30 11.51 3.05
CA CYS A 23 25.64 12.75 2.69
C CYS A 23 25.15 13.53 3.92
N PHE A 24 24.49 12.85 4.89
CA PHE A 24 23.92 13.54 6.06
C PHE A 24 24.97 14.02 7.05
N ASN A 25 26.23 13.59 6.94
CA ASN A 25 27.32 14.12 7.74
C ASN A 25 28.16 15.17 6.98
N HIS A 26 27.89 15.41 5.71
CA HIS A 26 28.65 16.34 4.93
C HIS A 26 28.22 17.79 5.20
N ARG A 27 29.17 18.70 5.41
CA ARG A 27 28.92 20.11 5.71
C ARG A 27 28.07 20.83 4.66
N GLU A 28 28.28 20.50 3.40
CA GLU A 28 27.56 21.09 2.26
C GLU A 28 26.22 20.41 1.95
N PHE A 29 25.73 19.53 2.84
CA PHE A 29 24.42 18.91 2.67
C PHE A 29 23.32 19.97 2.66
N ALA A 30 22.62 20.09 1.53
CA ALA A 30 21.64 21.14 1.28
C ALA A 30 20.19 20.65 1.27
N GLY A 31 19.98 19.35 1.17
CA GLY A 31 18.63 18.80 1.22
C GLY A 31 18.51 17.36 0.76
N VAL A 32 17.36 16.79 1.01
CA VAL A 32 16.94 15.46 0.56
C VAL A 32 15.50 15.48 0.07
N HIS A 33 15.26 14.85 -1.05
CA HIS A 33 13.94 14.47 -1.53
C HIS A 33 13.90 12.94 -1.58
N PHE A 34 13.12 12.35 -0.69
CA PHE A 34 13.10 10.91 -0.45
C PHE A 34 11.75 10.31 -0.82
N THR A 35 11.77 9.15 -1.47
CA THR A 35 10.60 8.28 -1.62
C THR A 35 10.96 6.91 -1.09
N GLY A 36 10.20 6.41 -0.11
CA GLY A 36 10.44 5.11 0.51
C GLY A 36 9.69 4.91 1.82
N SER A 37 10.18 4.01 2.68
CA SER A 37 9.46 3.68 3.92
C SER A 37 9.48 4.82 4.95
N THR A 38 8.37 4.98 5.65
CA THR A 38 8.21 5.98 6.73
C THR A 38 9.28 5.86 7.81
N GLY A 39 9.64 4.62 8.20
CA GLY A 39 10.68 4.42 9.22
C GLY A 39 12.06 4.91 8.78
N VAL A 40 12.42 4.73 7.51
CA VAL A 40 13.68 5.27 6.97
C VAL A 40 13.65 6.79 6.94
N PHE A 41 12.54 7.40 6.53
CA PHE A 41 12.41 8.86 6.50
C PHE A 41 12.47 9.48 7.90
N ASN A 42 11.83 8.87 8.88
CA ASN A 42 11.93 9.31 10.28
C ASN A 42 13.38 9.28 10.79
N ASN A 43 14.14 8.24 10.43
CA ASN A 43 15.56 8.15 10.76
C ASN A 43 16.41 9.23 10.06
N MET A 44 16.06 9.59 8.80
CA MET A 44 16.70 10.70 8.09
C MET A 44 16.45 12.02 8.83
N TRP A 45 15.22 12.31 9.26
CA TRP A 45 14.88 13.50 10.04
C TRP A 45 15.69 13.58 11.32
N GLU A 46 15.76 12.48 12.07
CA GLU A 46 16.53 12.41 13.33
C GLU A 46 18.02 12.67 13.07
N THR A 47 18.59 12.02 12.05
CA THR A 47 20.01 12.16 11.70
C THR A 47 20.35 13.58 11.26
N ILE A 48 19.54 14.17 10.38
CA ILE A 48 19.72 15.53 9.91
C ILE A 48 19.57 16.53 11.05
N GLY A 49 18.58 16.35 11.93
CA GLY A 49 18.38 17.20 13.10
C GLY A 49 19.58 17.20 14.05
N LYS A 50 20.17 16.04 14.33
CA LYS A 50 21.38 15.90 15.15
C LYS A 50 22.60 16.59 14.54
N ASN A 51 22.69 16.60 13.21
CA ASN A 51 23.82 17.19 12.47
C ASN A 51 23.63 18.68 12.15
N MET A 52 22.52 19.30 12.52
CA MET A 52 22.18 20.68 12.16
C MET A 52 23.30 21.70 12.43
N PRO A 53 24.05 21.65 13.57
CA PRO A 53 25.14 22.60 13.83
C PRO A 53 26.33 22.50 12.86
N ASN A 54 26.47 21.38 12.16
CA ASN A 54 27.58 21.12 11.25
C ASN A 54 27.32 21.61 9.83
N TYR A 55 26.06 21.88 9.46
CA TYR A 55 25.72 22.28 8.12
C TYR A 55 26.03 23.74 7.83
N ARG A 56 26.43 24.03 6.59
CA ARG A 56 26.65 25.39 6.11
C ARG A 56 25.35 26.20 6.00
N SER A 57 24.23 25.53 5.69
CA SER A 57 22.90 26.12 5.57
C SER A 57 21.85 25.11 6.05
N TYR A 58 20.64 25.58 6.36
CA TYR A 58 19.54 24.71 6.74
C TYR A 58 19.11 23.84 5.57
N PRO A 59 19.21 22.50 5.67
CA PRO A 59 18.81 21.61 4.59
C PRO A 59 17.28 21.57 4.42
N ARG A 60 16.85 21.35 3.19
CA ARG A 60 15.46 21.11 2.85
C ARG A 60 15.16 19.62 2.89
N ILE A 61 14.06 19.24 3.52
CA ILE A 61 13.68 17.83 3.68
C ILE A 61 12.28 17.66 3.11
N VAL A 62 12.16 16.82 2.08
CA VAL A 62 10.90 16.45 1.42
C VAL A 62 10.82 14.93 1.37
N GLY A 63 9.69 14.37 1.76
CA GLY A 63 9.48 12.93 1.75
C GLY A 63 8.10 12.52 1.29
N GLU A 64 8.09 11.54 0.38
CA GLU A 64 6.95 10.72 0.01
C GLU A 64 7.15 9.35 0.63
N THR A 65 6.28 8.98 1.58
CA THR A 65 6.47 7.78 2.39
C THR A 65 5.33 6.79 2.23
N GLY A 66 5.18 5.86 3.16
CA GLY A 66 4.16 4.82 3.09
C GLY A 66 2.72 5.32 3.14
N GLY A 67 1.82 4.51 2.62
CA GLY A 67 0.39 4.71 2.64
C GLY A 67 -0.35 3.49 3.20
N LYS A 68 -1.57 3.70 3.67
CA LYS A 68 -2.54 2.63 3.99
C LYS A 68 -3.90 3.04 3.44
N ASP A 69 -3.94 3.09 2.12
CA ASP A 69 -5.00 3.76 1.41
C ASP A 69 -6.29 2.96 1.46
N PHE A 70 -7.38 3.69 1.61
CA PHE A 70 -8.69 3.10 1.85
C PHE A 70 -9.62 3.24 0.64
N VAL A 71 -10.54 2.30 0.55
CA VAL A 71 -11.75 2.42 -0.27
C VAL A 71 -12.94 2.34 0.66
N MET A 72 -13.65 3.45 0.80
CA MET A 72 -14.90 3.53 1.57
C MET A 72 -16.09 3.39 0.63
N VAL A 73 -16.92 2.39 0.87
CA VAL A 73 -18.03 2.04 0.00
C VAL A 73 -19.35 2.36 0.69
N HIS A 74 -20.16 3.24 0.10
CA HIS A 74 -21.50 3.54 0.60
C HIS A 74 -22.52 2.46 0.18
N LYS A 75 -23.61 2.32 0.94
CA LYS A 75 -24.66 1.33 0.68
C LYS A 75 -25.37 1.44 -0.68
N SER A 76 -25.26 2.59 -1.35
CA SER A 76 -25.80 2.83 -2.69
C SER A 76 -24.82 2.47 -3.82
N ALA A 77 -23.59 2.06 -3.49
CA ALA A 77 -22.60 1.77 -4.50
C ALA A 77 -22.96 0.54 -5.34
N ASP A 78 -22.57 0.60 -6.62
CA ASP A 78 -22.70 -0.54 -7.54
C ASP A 78 -21.63 -1.59 -7.23
N PRO A 79 -22.00 -2.86 -6.96
CA PRO A 79 -21.05 -3.93 -6.65
C PRO A 79 -20.04 -4.23 -7.77
N ASP A 80 -20.37 -4.02 -9.06
CA ASP A 80 -19.46 -4.22 -10.17
C ASP A 80 -18.37 -3.14 -10.21
N VAL A 81 -18.77 -1.90 -9.99
CA VAL A 81 -17.84 -0.76 -9.87
C VAL A 81 -16.91 -0.98 -8.69
N VAL A 82 -17.45 -1.36 -7.52
CA VAL A 82 -16.65 -1.62 -6.30
C VAL A 82 -15.65 -2.74 -6.55
N ALA A 83 -16.08 -3.88 -7.08
CA ALA A 83 -15.20 -5.02 -7.31
C ALA A 83 -14.10 -4.68 -8.32
N THR A 84 -14.44 -3.99 -9.42
CA THR A 84 -13.46 -3.59 -10.43
C THR A 84 -12.43 -2.61 -9.88
N ALA A 85 -12.88 -1.60 -9.12
CA ALA A 85 -12.00 -0.62 -8.47
C ALA A 85 -11.03 -1.30 -7.49
N LEU A 86 -11.53 -2.23 -6.67
CA LEU A 86 -10.71 -2.97 -5.71
C LEU A 86 -9.71 -3.91 -6.39
N LEU A 87 -10.12 -4.65 -7.44
CA LEU A 87 -9.24 -5.54 -8.19
C LEU A 87 -8.08 -4.79 -8.86
N ARG A 88 -8.38 -3.65 -9.48
CA ARG A 88 -7.36 -2.80 -10.10
C ARG A 88 -6.51 -2.07 -9.06
N GLY A 89 -7.17 -1.40 -8.11
CA GLY A 89 -6.50 -0.58 -7.11
C GLY A 89 -5.58 -1.36 -6.17
N ALA A 90 -5.94 -2.60 -5.81
CA ALA A 90 -5.16 -3.40 -4.88
C ALA A 90 -4.08 -4.26 -5.53
N PHE A 91 -4.27 -4.71 -6.77
CA PHE A 91 -3.42 -5.76 -7.35
C PHE A 91 -2.60 -5.34 -8.54
N GLU A 92 -2.91 -4.21 -9.19
CA GLU A 92 -2.07 -3.67 -10.25
C GLU A 92 -0.64 -3.46 -9.73
N TYR A 93 0.35 -3.87 -10.52
CA TYR A 93 1.76 -3.85 -10.14
C TYR A 93 2.03 -4.58 -8.80
N GLN A 94 1.30 -5.66 -8.52
CA GLN A 94 1.39 -6.48 -7.31
C GLN A 94 1.13 -5.69 -6.01
N GLY A 95 0.33 -4.62 -6.07
CA GLY A 95 0.08 -3.75 -4.92
C GLY A 95 1.30 -3.00 -4.40
N GLN A 96 2.38 -2.93 -5.19
CA GLN A 96 3.63 -2.26 -4.82
C GLN A 96 3.58 -0.78 -5.20
N LYS A 97 2.57 -0.08 -4.72
CA LYS A 97 2.38 1.37 -4.86
C LYS A 97 2.05 1.95 -3.50
N CYS A 98 2.63 3.09 -3.16
CA CYS A 98 2.26 3.84 -1.96
C CYS A 98 0.77 4.23 -1.94
N SER A 99 0.16 4.33 -3.13
CA SER A 99 -1.26 4.66 -3.36
C SER A 99 -2.15 3.45 -3.67
N ALA A 100 -1.67 2.20 -3.52
CA ALA A 100 -2.49 1.02 -3.76
C ALA A 100 -3.62 0.91 -2.74
N ALA A 101 -4.82 0.53 -3.20
CA ALA A 101 -5.93 0.23 -2.30
C ALA A 101 -5.56 -0.99 -1.43
N SER A 102 -5.34 -0.79 -0.16
CA SER A 102 -4.85 -1.83 0.75
C SER A 102 -5.86 -2.22 1.82
N ARG A 103 -6.87 -1.38 2.07
CA ARG A 103 -8.00 -1.67 2.95
C ARG A 103 -9.31 -1.19 2.32
N ALA A 104 -10.38 -1.96 2.50
CA ALA A 104 -11.71 -1.61 2.00
C ALA A 104 -12.76 -1.78 3.09
N TYR A 105 -13.68 -0.84 3.17
CA TYR A 105 -14.82 -0.85 4.08
C TYR A 105 -16.07 -1.02 3.24
N ILE A 106 -16.70 -2.20 3.33
CA ILE A 106 -17.83 -2.59 2.48
C ILE A 106 -19.09 -2.72 3.33
N PRO A 107 -20.21 -2.08 2.96
CA PRO A 107 -21.44 -2.19 3.72
C PRO A 107 -22.09 -3.57 3.57
N SER A 108 -22.71 -4.06 4.63
CA SER A 108 -23.23 -5.41 4.73
C SER A 108 -24.28 -5.77 3.67
N ASN A 109 -25.01 -4.77 3.13
CA ASN A 109 -26.06 -5.01 2.13
C ASN A 109 -25.54 -5.47 0.76
N ILE A 110 -24.29 -5.15 0.40
CA ILE A 110 -23.69 -5.56 -0.88
C ILE A 110 -22.43 -6.43 -0.72
N ALA A 111 -22.01 -6.68 0.54
CA ALA A 111 -20.75 -7.36 0.84
C ALA A 111 -20.63 -8.76 0.19
N GLU A 112 -21.69 -9.56 0.23
CA GLU A 112 -21.68 -10.91 -0.36
C GLU A 112 -21.57 -10.89 -1.89
N GLU A 113 -22.19 -9.92 -2.55
CA GLU A 113 -22.07 -9.76 -4.00
C GLU A 113 -20.68 -9.31 -4.39
N VAL A 114 -20.13 -8.30 -3.70
CA VAL A 114 -18.75 -7.83 -3.91
C VAL A 114 -17.75 -8.96 -3.64
N LYS A 115 -17.94 -9.75 -2.57
CA LYS A 115 -17.10 -10.94 -2.27
C LYS A 115 -17.06 -11.92 -3.45
N LYS A 116 -18.22 -12.28 -4.00
CA LYS A 116 -18.30 -13.19 -5.15
C LYS A 116 -17.55 -12.65 -6.36
N LYS A 117 -17.71 -11.35 -6.66
CA LYS A 117 -17.06 -10.69 -7.79
C LYS A 117 -15.53 -10.58 -7.58
N LEU A 118 -15.06 -10.26 -6.38
CA LEU A 118 -13.64 -10.23 -6.03
C LEU A 118 -13.00 -11.62 -6.19
N ILE A 119 -13.66 -12.68 -5.68
CA ILE A 119 -13.17 -14.05 -5.83
C ILE A 119 -13.07 -14.44 -7.30
N ALA A 120 -14.07 -14.14 -8.11
CA ALA A 120 -14.07 -14.43 -9.55
C ALA A 120 -12.97 -13.66 -10.27
N GLY A 121 -12.83 -12.37 -9.98
CA GLY A 121 -11.80 -11.51 -10.57
C GLY A 121 -10.38 -11.97 -10.24
N VAL A 122 -10.07 -12.24 -8.97
CA VAL A 122 -8.76 -12.76 -8.58
C VAL A 122 -8.45 -14.11 -9.26
N LYS A 123 -9.43 -15.00 -9.38
CA LYS A 123 -9.24 -16.28 -10.07
C LYS A 123 -9.00 -16.14 -11.56
N SER A 124 -9.43 -15.06 -12.19
CA SER A 124 -9.21 -14.79 -13.62
C SER A 124 -7.82 -14.24 -13.92
N PHE A 125 -7.10 -13.74 -12.92
CA PHE A 125 -5.77 -13.19 -13.13
C PHE A 125 -4.76 -14.28 -13.50
N LYS A 126 -4.04 -14.05 -14.59
CA LYS A 126 -2.86 -14.84 -14.93
C LYS A 126 -1.66 -14.30 -14.18
N MET A 127 -0.83 -15.21 -13.71
CA MET A 127 0.39 -14.89 -12.97
C MET A 127 1.59 -15.60 -13.63
N GLY A 128 2.65 -14.85 -13.91
CA GLY A 128 3.83 -15.38 -14.58
C GLY A 128 4.89 -14.31 -14.82
N THR A 129 5.78 -14.57 -15.78
CA THR A 129 6.89 -13.69 -16.13
C THR A 129 6.44 -12.43 -16.86
N VAL A 130 7.29 -11.40 -16.84
CA VAL A 130 6.99 -10.08 -17.45
C VAL A 130 7.05 -10.09 -18.97
N GLU A 131 7.67 -11.10 -19.57
CA GLU A 131 7.76 -11.24 -21.02
C GLU A 131 6.41 -11.64 -21.66
N ASP A 132 5.53 -12.30 -20.90
CA ASP A 132 4.17 -12.61 -21.33
C ASP A 132 3.21 -11.52 -20.85
N PHE A 133 2.87 -10.59 -21.72
CA PHE A 133 1.95 -9.47 -21.44
C PHE A 133 0.51 -9.88 -21.13
N THR A 134 0.15 -11.15 -21.23
CA THR A 134 -1.13 -11.67 -20.75
C THR A 134 -1.14 -11.89 -19.23
N ASN A 135 0.01 -11.88 -18.58
CA ASN A 135 0.12 -11.98 -17.12
C ASN A 135 -0.16 -10.63 -16.47
N PHE A 136 -1.24 -10.56 -15.70
CA PHE A 136 -1.58 -9.37 -14.94
C PHE A 136 -0.73 -9.26 -13.66
N ILE A 137 -0.32 -10.39 -13.09
CA ILE A 137 0.46 -10.48 -11.85
C ILE A 137 1.84 -11.06 -12.16
N ASN A 138 2.87 -10.39 -11.66
CA ASN A 138 4.25 -10.84 -11.77
C ASN A 138 4.86 -11.08 -10.37
N ALA A 139 6.18 -11.31 -10.28
CA ALA A 139 6.89 -11.42 -9.01
C ALA A 139 6.93 -10.08 -8.27
N VAL A 140 6.98 -10.12 -6.94
CA VAL A 140 7.29 -8.94 -6.12
C VAL A 140 8.79 -8.63 -6.21
N ILE A 141 9.17 -7.42 -5.75
CA ILE A 141 10.49 -6.82 -6.04
C ILE A 141 11.67 -7.67 -5.61
N ASP A 142 11.62 -8.29 -4.42
CA ASP A 142 12.71 -9.06 -3.84
C ASP A 142 12.27 -10.09 -2.80
N GLU A 143 13.21 -10.87 -2.30
CA GLU A 143 13.01 -11.86 -1.26
C GLU A 143 12.49 -11.26 0.05
N LYS A 144 13.01 -10.11 0.45
CA LYS A 144 12.61 -9.42 1.68
C LYS A 144 11.13 -9.02 1.64
N SER A 145 10.68 -8.47 0.52
CA SER A 145 9.28 -8.18 0.26
C SER A 145 8.42 -9.44 0.32
N PHE A 146 8.84 -10.49 -0.40
CA PHE A 146 8.15 -11.77 -0.41
C PHE A 146 7.96 -12.36 0.99
N ILE A 147 9.03 -12.42 1.79
CA ILE A 147 8.99 -12.94 3.16
C ILE A 147 8.06 -12.11 4.03
N ASN A 148 8.12 -10.77 3.92
CA ASN A 148 7.26 -9.88 4.68
C ASN A 148 5.78 -10.10 4.32
N ILE A 149 5.43 -10.09 3.04
CA ILE A 149 4.06 -10.28 2.57
C ILE A 149 3.51 -11.65 2.99
N LYS A 150 4.32 -12.70 2.79
CA LYS A 150 3.99 -14.07 3.20
C LYS A 150 3.69 -14.17 4.69
N ARG A 151 4.42 -13.46 5.54
CA ARG A 151 4.19 -13.43 7.00
C ARG A 151 2.78 -12.92 7.34
N TYR A 152 2.29 -11.84 6.69
CA TYR A 152 0.93 -11.34 6.91
C TYR A 152 -0.13 -12.34 6.45
N ILE A 153 0.09 -12.96 5.30
CA ILE A 153 -0.83 -13.98 4.77
C ILE A 153 -0.89 -15.21 5.69
N ASP A 154 0.27 -15.71 6.13
CA ASP A 154 0.33 -16.89 6.99
C ASP A 154 -0.23 -16.62 8.40
N ASN A 155 -0.08 -15.41 8.91
CA ASN A 155 -0.73 -14.98 10.14
C ASN A 155 -2.25 -14.94 9.98
N ALA A 156 -2.77 -14.36 8.90
CA ALA A 156 -4.20 -14.31 8.63
C ALA A 156 -4.84 -15.70 8.49
N LYS A 157 -4.11 -16.70 7.94
CA LYS A 157 -4.59 -18.10 7.86
C LYS A 157 -4.83 -18.75 9.22
N LYS A 158 -4.11 -18.30 10.25
CA LYS A 158 -4.10 -18.91 11.59
C LYS A 158 -4.96 -18.12 12.58
N ASP A 159 -5.30 -16.88 12.27
CA ASP A 159 -5.98 -15.98 13.18
C ASP A 159 -7.52 -16.11 13.01
N PRO A 160 -8.28 -16.46 14.06
CA PRO A 160 -9.75 -16.56 14.01
C PRO A 160 -10.43 -15.21 13.73
N LYS A 161 -9.71 -14.09 13.87
CA LYS A 161 -10.19 -12.73 13.52
C LYS A 161 -10.10 -12.41 12.03
N ALA A 162 -9.51 -13.30 11.22
CA ALA A 162 -9.36 -13.13 9.78
C ALA A 162 -9.91 -14.33 9.02
N GLU A 163 -10.40 -14.08 7.79
CA GLU A 163 -10.84 -15.09 6.83
C GLU A 163 -10.22 -14.75 5.47
N ILE A 164 -9.53 -15.71 4.84
CA ILE A 164 -9.05 -15.53 3.48
C ILE A 164 -10.18 -15.89 2.50
N TRP A 165 -10.67 -14.89 1.77
CA TRP A 165 -11.70 -15.12 0.77
C TRP A 165 -11.15 -15.79 -0.49
N VAL A 166 -9.93 -15.41 -0.89
CA VAL A 166 -9.26 -15.93 -2.09
C VAL A 166 -7.77 -15.66 -2.01
N GLY A 167 -6.97 -16.45 -2.70
CA GLY A 167 -5.52 -16.31 -2.76
C GLY A 167 -4.80 -17.08 -1.66
N GLY A 168 -3.79 -16.47 -1.08
CA GLY A 168 -3.04 -17.02 0.06
C GLY A 168 -1.88 -17.93 -0.30
N LYS A 169 -1.58 -18.15 -1.60
CA LYS A 169 -0.44 -18.96 -2.02
C LYS A 169 0.78 -18.09 -2.34
N CYS A 170 1.96 -18.57 -1.94
CA CYS A 170 3.25 -17.95 -2.23
C CYS A 170 4.19 -19.00 -2.79
N ASP A 171 4.92 -18.68 -3.85
CA ASP A 171 5.88 -19.58 -4.50
C ASP A 171 7.20 -18.84 -4.77
N SER A 172 8.31 -19.40 -4.30
CA SER A 172 9.66 -18.85 -4.48
C SER A 172 10.57 -19.70 -5.35
N LYS A 173 10.04 -20.71 -6.05
CA LYS A 173 10.87 -21.64 -6.85
C LYS A 173 11.46 -20.98 -8.09
N ASN A 174 10.65 -20.16 -8.79
CA ASN A 174 11.04 -19.51 -10.05
C ASN A 174 10.90 -18.00 -10.00
N GLY A 175 10.94 -17.41 -8.82
CA GLY A 175 10.71 -15.99 -8.57
C GLY A 175 9.87 -15.77 -7.32
N TRP A 176 9.77 -14.53 -6.89
CA TRP A 176 9.08 -14.15 -5.66
C TRP A 176 7.58 -13.90 -5.91
N TYR A 177 6.84 -14.99 -6.21
CA TYR A 177 5.43 -14.92 -6.58
C TYR A 177 4.52 -14.98 -5.36
N VAL A 178 3.65 -13.97 -5.23
CA VAL A 178 2.58 -13.91 -4.24
C VAL A 178 1.24 -13.81 -4.96
N GLN A 179 0.37 -14.79 -4.71
CA GLN A 179 -0.99 -14.76 -5.29
C GLN A 179 -1.78 -13.58 -4.71
N PRO A 180 -2.50 -12.80 -5.52
CA PRO A 180 -3.44 -11.80 -5.04
C PRO A 180 -4.35 -12.38 -3.98
N THR A 181 -4.39 -11.73 -2.83
CA THR A 181 -5.03 -12.26 -1.62
C THR A 181 -6.01 -11.25 -1.06
N VAL A 182 -7.24 -11.68 -0.84
CA VAL A 182 -8.26 -10.89 -0.15
C VAL A 182 -8.52 -11.50 1.22
N ILE A 183 -8.34 -10.68 2.25
CA ILE A 183 -8.54 -11.04 3.66
C ILE A 183 -9.76 -10.28 4.18
N GLN A 184 -10.75 -10.95 4.75
CA GLN A 184 -11.75 -10.29 5.58
C GLN A 184 -11.25 -10.20 7.01
N ALA A 185 -11.18 -9.01 7.56
CA ALA A 185 -10.94 -8.78 8.98
C ALA A 185 -12.28 -8.65 9.72
N LYS A 186 -12.43 -9.35 10.85
CA LYS A 186 -13.58 -9.21 11.78
C LYS A 186 -13.38 -8.05 12.74
N ASP A 187 -12.13 -7.62 12.93
CA ASP A 187 -11.73 -6.49 13.75
C ASP A 187 -11.28 -5.35 12.80
N PRO A 188 -11.90 -4.17 12.85
CA PRO A 188 -11.51 -3.07 11.97
C PRO A 188 -10.08 -2.55 12.21
N LYS A 189 -9.49 -2.87 13.36
CA LYS A 189 -8.09 -2.57 13.72
C LYS A 189 -7.18 -3.79 13.58
N TYR A 190 -7.57 -4.77 12.77
CA TYR A 190 -6.71 -5.90 12.45
C TYR A 190 -5.39 -5.43 11.82
N VAL A 191 -4.28 -6.12 12.10
CA VAL A 191 -2.94 -5.69 11.71
C VAL A 191 -2.82 -5.33 10.22
N SER A 192 -3.45 -6.11 9.33
CA SER A 192 -3.42 -5.84 7.89
C SER A 192 -4.38 -4.71 7.45
N MET A 193 -5.21 -4.17 8.35
CA MET A 193 -5.94 -2.91 8.14
C MET A 193 -5.10 -1.69 8.53
N CYS A 194 -4.10 -1.86 9.40
CA CYS A 194 -3.34 -0.75 10.00
C CYS A 194 -1.96 -0.55 9.35
N GLU A 195 -1.27 -1.65 9.03
CA GLU A 195 0.12 -1.62 8.56
C GLU A 195 0.23 -1.70 7.04
N GLU A 196 1.20 -0.98 6.48
CA GLU A 196 1.53 -1.07 5.06
C GLU A 196 2.27 -2.38 4.76
N ILE A 197 1.67 -3.22 3.90
CA ILE A 197 2.24 -4.52 3.49
C ILE A 197 3.10 -4.37 2.23
N PHE A 198 2.72 -3.50 1.33
CA PHE A 198 3.36 -3.22 0.04
C PHE A 198 3.42 -4.46 -0.87
N GLY A 199 2.28 -5.13 -1.00
CA GLY A 199 2.13 -6.36 -1.76
C GLY A 199 0.69 -6.60 -2.19
N PRO A 200 0.41 -7.69 -2.93
CA PRO A 200 -0.91 -7.97 -3.49
C PRO A 200 -1.87 -8.54 -2.42
N VAL A 201 -2.11 -7.75 -1.38
CA VAL A 201 -2.98 -8.09 -0.24
C VAL A 201 -3.98 -6.96 -0.01
N LEU A 202 -5.26 -7.27 -0.18
CA LEU A 202 -6.38 -6.39 0.15
C LEU A 202 -7.04 -6.90 1.42
N THR A 203 -7.22 -6.03 2.42
CA THR A 203 -7.99 -6.36 3.62
C THR A 203 -9.33 -5.66 3.60
N VAL A 204 -10.40 -6.42 3.81
CA VAL A 204 -11.79 -5.95 3.79
C VAL A 204 -12.36 -6.00 5.21
N TYR A 205 -13.02 -4.93 5.61
CA TYR A 205 -13.89 -4.90 6.78
C TYR A 205 -15.34 -4.69 6.33
N VAL A 206 -16.23 -5.58 6.75
CA VAL A 206 -17.66 -5.46 6.45
C VAL A 206 -18.33 -4.73 7.60
N TYR A 207 -18.91 -3.58 7.32
CA TYR A 207 -19.58 -2.75 8.32
C TYR A 207 -21.13 -2.78 8.15
N PRO A 208 -21.92 -2.55 9.22
CA PRO A 208 -23.38 -2.46 9.13
C PRO A 208 -23.80 -1.30 8.20
N ALA A 209 -24.63 -1.58 7.19
CA ALA A 209 -24.97 -0.63 6.11
C ALA A 209 -25.50 0.75 6.58
N ASN A 210 -26.06 0.82 7.79
CA ASN A 210 -26.58 2.06 8.38
C ASN A 210 -25.55 2.83 9.24
N ASN A 211 -24.29 2.36 9.30
CA ASN A 211 -23.23 2.96 10.12
C ASN A 211 -22.18 3.68 9.28
N PHE A 212 -22.56 4.28 8.16
CA PHE A 212 -21.61 4.92 7.24
C PHE A 212 -20.78 6.00 7.93
N GLU A 213 -21.40 6.98 8.58
CA GLU A 213 -20.72 8.09 9.28
C GLU A 213 -19.75 7.60 10.36
N LYS A 214 -20.19 6.68 11.23
CA LYS A 214 -19.31 6.08 12.24
C LYS A 214 -18.15 5.29 11.62
N THR A 215 -18.34 4.78 10.40
CA THR A 215 -17.28 4.06 9.70
C THR A 215 -16.28 5.05 9.09
N LEU A 216 -16.67 6.27 8.73
CA LEU A 216 -15.72 7.32 8.34
C LEU A 216 -14.75 7.67 9.48
N GLU A 217 -15.27 7.85 10.70
CA GLU A 217 -14.43 8.04 11.91
C GLU A 217 -13.47 6.87 12.14
N LEU A 218 -13.95 5.65 11.88
CA LEU A 218 -13.13 4.44 11.97
C LEU A 218 -12.03 4.42 10.91
N VAL A 219 -12.34 4.79 9.67
CA VAL A 219 -11.35 4.89 8.57
C VAL A 219 -10.23 5.82 8.95
N ASP A 220 -10.56 6.99 9.48
CA ASP A 220 -9.60 8.01 9.92
C ASP A 220 -8.69 7.49 11.05
N SER A 221 -9.27 6.82 12.05
CA SER A 221 -8.55 6.40 13.26
C SER A 221 -7.85 5.02 13.16
N THR A 222 -7.97 4.30 12.04
CA THR A 222 -7.46 2.93 11.93
C THR A 222 -5.95 2.87 11.71
N SER A 223 -5.38 3.80 10.98
CA SER A 223 -3.97 3.77 10.59
C SER A 223 -3.35 5.16 10.70
N PRO A 224 -2.05 5.26 11.06
CA PRO A 224 -1.34 6.54 11.07
C PRO A 224 -0.95 7.02 9.66
N TYR A 225 -1.12 6.18 8.63
CA TYR A 225 -0.80 6.53 7.25
C TYR A 225 -1.96 7.27 6.60
N ALA A 226 -1.66 8.34 5.86
CA ALA A 226 -2.62 9.14 5.13
C ALA A 226 -2.01 9.68 3.83
N LEU A 227 -2.10 8.91 2.74
CA LEU A 227 -1.65 9.35 1.42
C LEU A 227 -2.82 9.62 0.49
N THR A 228 -3.68 8.63 0.28
CA THR A 228 -4.85 8.76 -0.58
C THR A 228 -5.98 7.84 -0.13
N GLY A 229 -7.16 8.03 -0.69
CA GLY A 229 -8.32 7.19 -0.47
C GLY A 229 -9.38 7.43 -1.53
N SER A 230 -10.42 6.60 -1.54
CA SER A 230 -11.58 6.80 -2.40
C SER A 230 -12.88 6.48 -1.69
N ILE A 231 -13.93 7.18 -2.12
CA ILE A 231 -15.33 6.93 -1.70
C ILE A 231 -16.10 6.49 -2.93
N ILE A 232 -16.78 5.34 -2.85
CA ILE A 232 -17.62 4.82 -3.93
C ILE A 232 -19.08 4.91 -3.49
N SER A 233 -19.87 5.73 -4.17
CA SER A 233 -21.28 5.98 -3.88
C SER A 233 -22.04 6.41 -5.13
N GLN A 234 -23.30 6.05 -5.23
CA GLN A 234 -24.26 6.66 -6.18
C GLN A 234 -25.04 7.81 -5.53
N ASP A 235 -24.89 8.00 -4.23
CA ASP A 235 -25.49 9.12 -3.49
C ASP A 235 -24.45 10.24 -3.32
N ARG A 236 -24.69 11.39 -3.97
CA ARG A 236 -23.78 12.51 -3.92
C ARG A 236 -23.66 13.11 -2.52
N ALA A 237 -24.72 13.13 -1.73
CA ALA A 237 -24.68 13.63 -0.36
C ALA A 237 -23.73 12.80 0.52
N ALA A 238 -23.66 11.50 0.29
CA ALA A 238 -22.70 10.64 0.98
C ALA A 238 -21.23 10.86 0.57
N VAL A 239 -20.97 11.46 -0.60
CA VAL A 239 -19.61 11.84 -1.04
C VAL A 239 -19.21 13.20 -0.46
N GLU A 240 -20.15 14.06 -0.22
CA GLU A 240 -19.93 15.43 0.30
C GLU A 240 -19.86 15.47 1.85
N LEU A 241 -20.29 14.39 2.53
CA LEU A 241 -20.22 14.23 3.98
C LEU A 241 -18.79 14.05 4.47
#